data_b16d06f1e12995739c4606a273351231
#
_entry.id   b16d06f1e12995739c4606a273351231
#
_cell.length_a   1.000
_cell.length_b   1.000
_cell.length_c   1.000
_cell.angle_alpha   90.00
_cell.angle_beta   90.00
_cell.angle_gamma   90.00
#
_symmetry.space_group_name_H-M   'P 1'
#
loop_
_entity.id
_entity.type
_entity.pdbx_description
1 polymer ?
#
loop_
_entity_poly.entity_id
_entity_poly.type
_entity_poly.pdbx_seq_one_letter_code
_entity_poly.pdbx_strand_id
1 'polypeptide(L)'
;MFIDRAKIYIKAGDGGDGCTSFYTEKYVPNGGPDGGDGGDGGSVVFKVNPNAASLSEFRFGKHYRAENGSNGSGKNRHGKNGADLVLYVPRGTVLRDEQSGAIIADMFYPDDSVTVLKGGIGGKGNARFKSSRRQAPGFSQKGEPTKERSIVLELKTIADVGLAGLPNAGKSTLLSVLTGANPKIANYPFTTLTPNLGVCYVDENSFTVADIPGLIEGAADGAGLGHRFLRHIDRTRIIVHVVDISTDGDAVKDYEIVNNELFRYNKELMDVPQLIALNKIDCADKDKIKDFRARVKGEIYEISGVTHSGLDALSRAISRRLATLPPPSPIEFEPFAYEEVDPNSYAISRADDGAYVLSGAMIEKLARTVVLDDRDSFMYFQRRLDVGGVTKALKKAGIKSGDLVRILDTEFTYEE
;
A
#
# COMPACT_ATOMS: atom_id res chain seq x y z
N MET A 1 14.33 10.83 11.90
CA MET A 1 14.50 9.36 11.95
C MET A 1 13.88 8.77 10.71
N PHE A 2 14.59 7.98 9.93
CA PHE A 2 14.10 7.37 8.71
C PHE A 2 13.28 6.11 9.05
N ILE A 3 12.13 5.93 8.41
CA ILE A 3 11.26 4.75 8.54
C ILE A 3 10.92 4.26 7.14
N ASP A 4 11.21 3.00 6.87
CA ASP A 4 10.96 2.31 5.61
C ASP A 4 9.74 1.40 5.66
N ARG A 5 9.27 1.07 6.86
CA ARG A 5 8.09 0.23 7.05
C ARG A 5 7.21 0.77 8.16
N ALA A 6 5.94 0.96 7.86
CA ALA A 6 4.94 1.38 8.83
C ALA A 6 3.67 0.55 8.69
N LYS A 7 3.11 0.13 9.82
CA LYS A 7 1.78 -0.47 9.88
C LYS A 7 0.80 0.59 10.33
N ILE A 8 -0.27 0.78 9.55
CA ILE A 8 -1.34 1.74 9.82
C ILE A 8 -2.70 1.08 9.68
N TYR A 9 -3.68 1.67 10.36
CA TYR A 9 -5.08 1.31 10.26
C TYR A 9 -5.81 2.44 9.55
N ILE A 10 -6.51 2.11 8.49
CA ILE A 10 -7.24 3.09 7.70
C ILE A 10 -8.72 2.75 7.68
N LYS A 11 -9.58 3.76 7.79
CA LYS A 11 -11.02 3.63 7.67
C LYS A 11 -11.53 4.75 6.77
N ALA A 12 -12.34 4.41 5.76
CA ALA A 12 -13.10 5.39 5.01
C ALA A 12 -14.25 5.93 5.87
N GLY A 13 -14.80 7.08 5.52
CA GLY A 13 -15.95 7.66 6.19
C GLY A 13 -17.18 6.80 5.99
N ASP A 14 -17.98 6.67 7.03
CA ASP A 14 -19.30 6.03 6.93
C ASP A 14 -20.27 6.98 6.20
N GLY A 15 -21.23 6.45 5.47
CA GLY A 15 -22.31 7.24 4.91
C GLY A 15 -23.21 7.81 6.01
N GLY A 16 -23.71 9.03 5.81
CA GLY A 16 -24.70 9.65 6.70
C GLY A 16 -26.07 9.00 6.54
N ASP A 17 -26.87 9.02 7.58
CA ASP A 17 -28.24 8.47 7.56
C ASP A 17 -29.20 9.38 6.78
N GLY A 18 -30.13 8.77 6.04
CA GLY A 18 -31.29 9.47 5.49
C GLY A 18 -32.25 9.89 6.60
N CYS A 19 -32.98 10.96 6.38
CA CYS A 19 -33.95 11.50 7.33
C CYS A 19 -35.36 11.01 7.03
N THR A 20 -36.12 10.71 8.07
CA THR A 20 -37.59 10.56 8.00
C THR A 20 -38.20 11.84 8.54
N SER A 21 -38.80 12.64 7.67
CA SER A 21 -39.46 13.90 8.04
C SER A 21 -40.66 14.16 7.13
N PHE A 22 -41.63 14.90 7.67
CA PHE A 22 -42.85 15.29 6.97
C PHE A 22 -42.99 16.79 7.01
N TYR A 23 -43.34 17.38 5.90
CA TYR A 23 -43.58 18.80 5.76
C TYR A 23 -44.75 19.22 6.64
N THR A 24 -44.57 20.21 7.49
CA THR A 24 -45.62 20.74 8.37
C THR A 24 -45.55 22.26 8.39
N GLU A 25 -46.67 22.91 8.09
CA GLU A 25 -46.87 24.36 8.20
C GLU A 25 -48.21 24.67 8.88
N LYS A 26 -48.38 25.96 9.24
CA LYS A 26 -49.53 26.43 10.01
C LYS A 26 -50.89 26.03 9.46
N TYR A 27 -51.03 25.82 8.16
CA TYR A 27 -52.29 25.45 7.49
C TYR A 27 -52.16 24.13 6.67
N VAL A 28 -51.07 23.40 6.84
CA VAL A 28 -50.79 22.13 6.14
C VAL A 28 -50.37 21.08 7.17
N PRO A 29 -51.33 20.52 7.94
CA PRO A 29 -51.02 19.60 9.02
C PRO A 29 -50.50 18.24 8.51
N ASN A 30 -50.86 17.83 7.29
CA ASN A 30 -50.48 16.54 6.68
C ASN A 30 -49.69 16.74 5.40
N GLY A 31 -48.52 17.39 5.50
CA GLY A 31 -47.62 17.55 4.39
C GLY A 31 -46.96 16.22 3.96
N GLY A 32 -46.48 16.17 2.73
CA GLY A 32 -45.80 14.98 2.20
C GLY A 32 -44.41 14.74 2.85
N PRO A 33 -43.79 13.59 2.56
CA PRO A 33 -42.45 13.30 3.06
C PRO A 33 -41.43 14.28 2.49
N ASP A 34 -40.61 14.85 3.34
CA ASP A 34 -39.60 15.87 3.02
C ASP A 34 -38.21 15.59 3.63
N GLY A 35 -37.98 14.35 4.07
CA GLY A 35 -36.67 13.94 4.58
C GLY A 35 -35.62 13.87 3.48
N GLY A 36 -34.49 14.55 3.68
CA GLY A 36 -33.34 14.55 2.80
C GLY A 36 -32.46 13.30 2.94
N ASP A 37 -31.66 13.05 1.93
CA ASP A 37 -30.66 11.93 1.92
C ASP A 37 -29.49 12.27 2.85
N GLY A 38 -28.81 11.26 3.39
CA GLY A 38 -27.51 11.43 4.00
C GLY A 38 -26.41 11.68 2.95
N GLY A 39 -25.33 12.30 3.37
CA GLY A 39 -24.14 12.51 2.53
C GLY A 39 -23.29 11.25 2.46
N ASP A 40 -22.49 11.12 1.40
CA ASP A 40 -21.51 10.04 1.29
C ASP A 40 -20.32 10.29 2.22
N GLY A 41 -19.70 9.22 2.72
CA GLY A 41 -18.46 9.29 3.48
C GLY A 41 -17.27 9.61 2.59
N GLY A 42 -16.22 10.18 3.17
CA GLY A 42 -14.95 10.44 2.48
C GLY A 42 -14.17 9.16 2.21
N SER A 43 -13.42 9.13 1.12
CA SER A 43 -12.54 8.04 0.72
C SER A 43 -11.15 8.21 1.34
N VAL A 44 -10.36 7.11 1.36
CA VAL A 44 -8.93 7.14 1.73
C VAL A 44 -8.10 7.03 0.47
N VAL A 45 -7.32 8.07 0.19
CA VAL A 45 -6.52 8.23 -1.03
C VAL A 45 -5.06 8.34 -0.64
N PHE A 46 -4.19 7.56 -1.27
CA PHE A 46 -2.74 7.72 -1.17
C PHE A 46 -2.23 8.50 -2.37
N LYS A 47 -1.30 9.42 -2.13
CA LYS A 47 -0.61 10.21 -3.16
C LYS A 47 0.88 10.24 -2.92
N VAL A 48 1.67 10.26 -4.00
CA VAL A 48 3.11 10.43 -3.89
C VAL A 48 3.45 11.87 -3.54
N ASN A 49 4.33 12.02 -2.54
CA ASN A 49 5.02 13.28 -2.26
C ASN A 49 6.49 13.12 -2.66
N PRO A 50 6.95 13.71 -3.78
CA PRO A 50 8.32 13.55 -4.26
C PRO A 50 9.36 14.15 -3.29
N ASN A 51 8.95 15.05 -2.39
CA ASN A 51 9.83 15.67 -1.41
C ASN A 51 9.95 14.86 -0.11
N ALA A 52 9.10 13.85 0.09
CA ALA A 52 9.17 12.97 1.25
C ALA A 52 10.26 11.92 1.05
N ALA A 53 11.15 11.78 2.05
CA ALA A 53 12.27 10.83 1.99
C ALA A 53 12.04 9.58 2.85
N SER A 54 11.00 9.52 3.67
CA SER A 54 10.72 8.40 4.57
C SER A 54 9.26 8.36 5.01
N LEU A 55 8.84 7.22 5.59
CA LEU A 55 7.53 7.03 6.18
C LEU A 55 7.44 7.57 7.64
N SER A 56 8.26 8.54 8.00
CA SER A 56 8.35 9.06 9.39
C SER A 56 7.05 9.64 9.92
N GLU A 57 6.19 10.18 9.05
CA GLU A 57 4.87 10.71 9.40
C GLU A 57 3.94 9.63 9.97
N PHE A 58 4.11 8.37 9.52
CA PHE A 58 3.30 7.23 9.95
C PHE A 58 3.80 6.55 11.23
N ARG A 59 4.82 7.11 11.89
CA ARG A 59 5.40 6.53 13.10
C ARG A 59 4.48 6.62 14.31
N PHE A 60 3.90 7.80 14.52
CA PHE A 60 3.14 8.10 15.73
C PHE A 60 1.63 7.95 15.53
N GLY A 61 1.13 8.34 14.35
CA GLY A 61 -0.25 8.09 13.95
C GLY A 61 -0.41 6.69 13.41
N LYS A 62 -1.27 5.88 14.04
CA LYS A 62 -1.57 4.52 13.54
C LYS A 62 -2.95 4.41 12.94
N HIS A 63 -3.89 5.27 13.35
CA HIS A 63 -5.28 5.25 12.90
C HIS A 63 -5.59 6.48 12.06
N TYR A 64 -6.01 6.26 10.85
CA TYR A 64 -6.37 7.29 9.89
C TYR A 64 -7.80 7.07 9.44
N ARG A 65 -8.66 8.08 9.64
CA ARG A 65 -10.08 8.00 9.32
C ARG A 65 -10.49 9.17 8.47
N ALA A 66 -11.15 8.89 7.34
CA ALA A 66 -11.80 9.92 6.55
C ALA A 66 -13.07 10.41 7.24
N GLU A 67 -13.56 11.56 6.84
CA GLU A 67 -14.76 12.18 7.41
C GLU A 67 -16.02 11.40 7.04
N ASN A 68 -16.92 11.19 8.00
CA ASN A 68 -18.21 10.58 7.74
C ASN A 68 -19.12 11.56 6.99
N GLY A 69 -20.03 11.03 6.19
CA GLY A 69 -21.13 11.82 5.63
C GLY A 69 -22.07 12.31 6.75
N SER A 70 -22.59 13.53 6.59
CA SER A 70 -23.57 14.08 7.52
C SER A 70 -24.95 13.49 7.26
N ASN A 71 -25.77 13.38 8.32
CA ASN A 71 -27.13 12.90 8.18
C ASN A 71 -28.00 13.89 7.41
N GLY A 72 -28.98 13.38 6.69
CA GLY A 72 -30.03 14.19 6.08
C GLY A 72 -30.91 14.86 7.13
N SER A 73 -31.66 15.85 6.73
CA SER A 73 -32.63 16.55 7.60
C SER A 73 -33.92 16.90 6.87
N GLY A 74 -34.93 17.37 7.62
CA GLY A 74 -36.20 17.79 7.03
C GLY A 74 -36.05 18.91 6.01
N LYS A 75 -37.12 19.21 5.28
CA LYS A 75 -37.20 20.19 4.19
C LYS A 75 -36.27 19.84 3.01
N ASN A 76 -36.17 18.54 2.69
CA ASN A 76 -35.32 17.99 1.63
C ASN A 76 -33.83 18.41 1.73
N ARG A 77 -33.32 18.69 2.93
CA ARG A 77 -31.91 19.05 3.11
C ARG A 77 -31.06 17.79 3.16
N HIS A 78 -30.25 17.63 2.13
CA HIS A 78 -29.28 16.54 2.06
C HIS A 78 -28.09 16.77 3.01
N GLY A 79 -27.58 15.70 3.56
CA GLY A 79 -26.34 15.72 4.34
C GLY A 79 -25.14 16.10 3.47
N LYS A 80 -24.17 16.77 4.07
CA LYS A 80 -22.89 17.10 3.41
C LYS A 80 -22.05 15.84 3.28
N ASN A 81 -21.41 15.64 2.13
CA ASN A 81 -20.42 14.57 1.94
C ASN A 81 -19.20 14.79 2.84
N GLY A 82 -18.66 13.73 3.38
CA GLY A 82 -17.40 13.73 4.11
C GLY A 82 -16.22 14.05 3.19
N ALA A 83 -15.23 14.74 3.74
CA ALA A 83 -13.99 15.02 3.01
C ALA A 83 -13.13 13.76 2.88
N ASP A 84 -12.50 13.59 1.72
CA ASP A 84 -11.51 12.54 1.50
C ASP A 84 -10.28 12.75 2.36
N LEU A 85 -9.74 11.66 2.87
CA LEU A 85 -8.47 11.63 3.57
C LEU A 85 -7.35 11.34 2.58
N VAL A 86 -6.49 12.34 2.34
CA VAL A 86 -5.31 12.17 1.49
C VAL A 86 -4.09 11.92 2.35
N LEU A 87 -3.46 10.75 2.17
CA LEU A 87 -2.22 10.35 2.84
C LEU A 87 -1.06 10.45 1.84
N TYR A 88 -0.04 11.22 2.21
CA TYR A 88 1.11 11.40 1.36
C TYR A 88 2.21 10.42 1.72
N VAL A 89 2.74 9.72 0.71
CA VAL A 89 3.81 8.73 0.86
C VAL A 89 5.00 9.09 -0.03
N PRO A 90 6.22 8.70 0.35
CA PRO A 90 7.39 8.84 -0.51
C PRO A 90 7.23 8.05 -1.81
N ARG A 91 7.91 8.50 -2.85
CA ARG A 91 8.05 7.72 -4.09
C ARG A 91 8.68 6.35 -3.81
N GLY A 92 8.13 5.29 -4.43
CA GLY A 92 8.60 3.92 -4.22
C GLY A 92 8.00 3.22 -3.01
N THR A 93 6.94 3.79 -2.42
CA THR A 93 6.19 3.12 -1.36
C THR A 93 5.25 2.07 -1.93
N VAL A 94 5.38 0.83 -1.47
CA VAL A 94 4.47 -0.28 -1.77
C VAL A 94 3.44 -0.40 -0.66
N LEU A 95 2.17 -0.38 -1.03
CA LEU A 95 1.04 -0.58 -0.13
C LEU A 95 0.68 -2.06 -0.15
N ARG A 96 0.62 -2.70 1.04
CA ARG A 96 0.21 -4.11 1.17
C ARG A 96 -0.93 -4.25 2.16
N ASP A 97 -1.87 -5.11 1.83
CA ASP A 97 -2.83 -5.59 2.83
C ASP A 97 -2.10 -6.46 3.87
N GLU A 98 -2.33 -6.21 5.16
CA GLU A 98 -1.63 -6.95 6.22
C GLU A 98 -2.06 -8.41 6.29
N GLN A 99 -3.34 -8.70 6.05
CA GLN A 99 -3.89 -10.04 6.25
C GLN A 99 -3.50 -10.99 5.13
N SER A 100 -3.63 -10.55 3.87
CA SER A 100 -3.33 -11.37 2.70
C SER A 100 -1.87 -11.25 2.24
N GLY A 101 -1.16 -10.17 2.62
CA GLY A 101 0.16 -9.82 2.11
C GLY A 101 0.15 -9.33 0.66
N ALA A 102 -1.03 -9.26 0.03
CA ALA A 102 -1.16 -8.84 -1.36
C ALA A 102 -0.80 -7.36 -1.56
N ILE A 103 -0.23 -7.04 -2.73
CA ILE A 103 0.11 -5.67 -3.07
C ILE A 103 -1.16 -4.95 -3.51
N ILE A 104 -1.49 -3.85 -2.82
CA ILE A 104 -2.61 -2.98 -3.17
C ILE A 104 -2.20 -2.00 -4.27
N ALA A 105 -1.04 -1.39 -4.10
CA ALA A 105 -0.50 -0.43 -5.06
C ALA A 105 1.02 -0.29 -4.89
N ASP A 106 1.70 0.06 -5.97
CA ASP A 106 3.07 0.54 -5.98
C ASP A 106 3.08 2.03 -6.36
N MET A 107 3.42 2.89 -5.42
CA MET A 107 3.45 4.35 -5.57
C MET A 107 4.77 4.77 -6.21
N PHE A 108 4.94 4.42 -7.47
CA PHE A 108 6.21 4.52 -8.18
C PHE A 108 6.40 5.86 -8.90
N TYR A 109 5.38 6.36 -9.60
CA TYR A 109 5.47 7.62 -10.35
C TYR A 109 5.18 8.83 -9.45
N PRO A 110 5.77 10.01 -9.75
CA PRO A 110 5.58 11.22 -8.94
C PRO A 110 4.13 11.66 -8.75
N ASP A 111 3.29 11.36 -9.75
CA ASP A 111 1.88 11.77 -9.78
C ASP A 111 0.92 10.64 -9.40
N ASP A 112 1.44 9.50 -8.92
CA ASP A 112 0.60 8.38 -8.53
C ASP A 112 -0.39 8.77 -7.43
N SER A 113 -1.64 8.40 -7.68
CA SER A 113 -2.75 8.60 -6.76
C SER A 113 -3.68 7.39 -6.81
N VAL A 114 -3.89 6.74 -5.67
CA VAL A 114 -4.69 5.52 -5.57
C VAL A 114 -5.71 5.66 -4.46
N THR A 115 -6.99 5.43 -4.78
CA THR A 115 -8.05 5.30 -3.79
C THR A 115 -8.07 3.86 -3.26
N VAL A 116 -7.65 3.69 -2.01
CA VAL A 116 -7.54 2.37 -1.37
C VAL A 116 -8.86 1.94 -0.74
N LEU A 117 -9.56 2.87 -0.08
CA LEU A 117 -10.90 2.62 0.46
C LEU A 117 -11.86 3.69 -0.03
N LYS A 118 -13.01 3.26 -0.54
CA LYS A 118 -14.11 4.15 -0.91
C LYS A 118 -14.98 4.44 0.30
N GLY A 119 -15.48 5.67 0.41
CA GLY A 119 -16.45 6.08 1.42
C GLY A 119 -17.76 5.32 1.31
N GLY A 120 -18.45 5.18 2.42
CA GLY A 120 -19.79 4.58 2.47
C GLY A 120 -20.82 5.47 1.79
N ILE A 121 -21.79 4.88 1.12
CA ILE A 121 -22.88 5.59 0.43
C ILE A 121 -23.87 6.13 1.47
N GLY A 122 -24.32 7.36 1.32
CA GLY A 122 -25.34 7.96 2.15
C GLY A 122 -26.70 7.28 2.03
N GLY A 123 -27.42 7.20 3.14
CA GLY A 123 -28.76 6.62 3.22
C GLY A 123 -29.80 7.51 2.55
N LYS A 124 -30.81 6.93 1.94
CA LYS A 124 -31.91 7.66 1.29
C LYS A 124 -32.94 8.16 2.30
N GLY A 125 -33.31 9.41 2.20
CA GLY A 125 -34.41 10.00 2.96
C GLY A 125 -35.79 9.48 2.54
N ASN A 126 -36.81 9.64 3.39
CA ASN A 126 -38.17 9.15 3.11
C ASN A 126 -38.78 9.78 1.85
N ALA A 127 -38.40 11.01 1.47
CA ALA A 127 -38.86 11.64 0.24
C ALA A 127 -38.58 10.80 -1.02
N ARG A 128 -37.50 10.02 -1.05
CA ARG A 128 -37.13 9.13 -2.15
C ARG A 128 -38.01 7.90 -2.30
N PHE A 129 -38.72 7.52 -1.25
CA PHE A 129 -39.59 6.33 -1.24
C PHE A 129 -41.07 6.64 -1.52
N LYS A 130 -41.38 7.92 -1.78
CA LYS A 130 -42.72 8.35 -2.20
C LYS A 130 -43.08 7.71 -3.54
N SER A 131 -44.28 7.15 -3.61
CA SER A 131 -44.85 6.58 -4.82
C SER A 131 -46.36 6.79 -4.86
N SER A 132 -47.02 6.54 -6.01
CA SER A 132 -48.47 6.63 -6.17
C SER A 132 -49.25 5.74 -5.18
N ARG A 133 -48.67 4.60 -4.80
CA ARG A 133 -49.28 3.67 -3.83
C ARG A 133 -48.88 3.98 -2.37
N ARG A 134 -47.69 4.60 -2.14
CA ARG A 134 -47.22 5.00 -0.82
C ARG A 134 -46.88 6.51 -0.84
N GLN A 135 -47.84 7.32 -0.45
CA GLN A 135 -47.70 8.77 -0.51
C GLN A 135 -46.90 9.36 0.65
N ALA A 136 -46.91 8.69 1.81
CA ALA A 136 -46.25 9.14 3.04
C ALA A 136 -45.42 7.98 3.68
N PRO A 137 -44.25 7.61 3.08
CA PRO A 137 -43.37 6.61 3.69
C PRO A 137 -42.80 7.11 5.02
N GLY A 138 -42.95 6.32 6.10
CA GLY A 138 -42.51 6.64 7.44
C GLY A 138 -41.08 6.18 7.74
N PHE A 139 -40.28 5.80 6.76
CA PHE A 139 -38.93 5.28 6.96
C PHE A 139 -37.91 5.92 6.04
N SER A 140 -36.65 5.83 6.44
CA SER A 140 -35.46 6.20 5.66
C SER A 140 -34.43 5.07 5.73
N GLN A 141 -33.39 5.14 4.89
CA GLN A 141 -32.26 4.23 4.94
C GLN A 141 -31.12 4.80 5.76
N LYS A 142 -30.44 3.94 6.50
CA LYS A 142 -29.15 4.28 7.14
C LYS A 142 -28.04 4.36 6.10
N GLY A 143 -27.03 5.15 6.39
CA GLY A 143 -25.80 5.19 5.60
C GLY A 143 -25.04 3.87 5.67
N GLU A 144 -24.25 3.61 4.64
CA GLU A 144 -23.43 2.42 4.54
C GLU A 144 -22.22 2.53 5.47
N PRO A 145 -22.05 1.63 6.46
CA PRO A 145 -20.88 1.65 7.32
C PRO A 145 -19.67 1.08 6.58
N THR A 146 -18.49 1.65 6.84
CA THR A 146 -17.21 1.18 6.29
C THR A 146 -16.45 0.33 7.30
N LYS A 147 -15.56 -0.53 6.81
CA LYS A 147 -14.72 -1.37 7.68
C LYS A 147 -13.31 -0.78 7.78
N GLU A 148 -12.73 -0.85 8.99
CA GLU A 148 -11.31 -0.52 9.19
C GLU A 148 -10.44 -1.63 8.60
N ARG A 149 -9.34 -1.23 7.94
CA ARG A 149 -8.36 -2.14 7.33
C ARG A 149 -6.97 -1.83 7.85
N SER A 150 -6.16 -2.86 8.01
CA SER A 150 -4.74 -2.70 8.35
C SER A 150 -3.89 -2.83 7.09
N ILE A 151 -3.02 -1.84 6.88
CA ILE A 151 -2.13 -1.77 5.72
C ILE A 151 -0.69 -1.66 6.20
N VAL A 152 0.19 -2.31 5.49
CA VAL A 152 1.64 -2.17 5.65
C VAL A 152 2.17 -1.32 4.51
N LEU A 153 2.78 -0.21 4.87
CA LEU A 153 3.54 0.64 3.97
C LEU A 153 4.99 0.17 3.97
N GLU A 154 5.55 -0.13 2.81
CA GLU A 154 6.94 -0.53 2.63
C GLU A 154 7.60 0.41 1.63
N LEU A 155 8.54 1.23 2.10
CA LEU A 155 9.33 2.09 1.22
C LEU A 155 10.45 1.27 0.59
N LYS A 156 10.35 1.04 -0.71
CA LYS A 156 11.43 0.48 -1.51
C LYS A 156 12.27 1.63 -2.03
N THR A 157 13.46 1.79 -1.47
CA THR A 157 14.38 2.86 -1.86
C THR A 157 14.75 2.71 -3.33
N ILE A 158 14.52 3.74 -4.12
CA ILE A 158 14.89 3.78 -5.52
C ILE A 158 16.29 4.39 -5.59
N ALA A 159 17.32 3.55 -5.56
CA ALA A 159 18.67 3.95 -5.91
C ALA A 159 18.98 3.45 -7.32
N ASP A 160 19.49 4.32 -8.17
CA ASP A 160 19.94 3.93 -9.51
C ASP A 160 21.14 3.00 -9.43
N VAL A 161 22.01 3.24 -8.44
CA VAL A 161 23.29 2.54 -8.25
C VAL A 161 23.40 2.00 -6.84
N GLY A 162 23.67 0.71 -6.70
CA GLY A 162 24.01 0.07 -5.44
C GLY A 162 25.52 -0.17 -5.32
N LEU A 163 26.16 0.26 -4.22
CA LEU A 163 27.55 -0.07 -3.91
C LEU A 163 27.61 -1.38 -3.13
N ALA A 164 28.15 -2.43 -3.72
CA ALA A 164 28.39 -3.73 -3.09
C ALA A 164 29.88 -3.93 -2.81
N GLY A 165 30.23 -4.70 -1.78
CA GLY A 165 31.62 -5.01 -1.43
C GLY A 165 31.79 -5.37 0.02
N LEU A 166 32.90 -5.97 0.39
CA LEU A 166 33.22 -6.36 1.75
C LEU A 166 33.29 -5.16 2.70
N PRO A 167 33.20 -5.35 4.03
CA PRO A 167 33.50 -4.31 5.02
C PRO A 167 34.88 -3.70 4.76
N ASN A 168 35.00 -2.39 4.98
CA ASN A 168 36.23 -1.64 4.80
C ASN A 168 36.79 -1.55 3.35
N ALA A 169 36.06 -2.05 2.34
CA ALA A 169 36.44 -1.86 0.94
C ALA A 169 36.37 -0.39 0.47
N GLY A 170 35.84 0.52 1.32
CA GLY A 170 35.77 1.94 1.06
C GLY A 170 34.48 2.42 0.41
N LYS A 171 33.37 1.65 0.50
CA LYS A 171 32.06 2.01 -0.06
C LYS A 171 31.53 3.35 0.44
N SER A 172 31.53 3.56 1.75
CA SER A 172 31.00 4.80 2.35
C SER A 172 31.91 6.01 2.02
N THR A 173 33.21 5.82 1.91
CA THR A 173 34.15 6.83 1.45
C THR A 173 33.88 7.19 -0.01
N LEU A 174 33.72 6.17 -0.86
CA LEU A 174 33.39 6.35 -2.27
C LEU A 174 32.06 7.10 -2.43
N LEU A 175 31.04 6.73 -1.68
CA LEU A 175 29.75 7.43 -1.66
C LEU A 175 29.91 8.89 -1.31
N SER A 176 30.63 9.21 -0.21
CA SER A 176 30.83 10.58 0.25
C SER A 176 31.52 11.44 -0.81
N VAL A 177 32.50 10.89 -1.49
CA VAL A 177 33.25 11.62 -2.53
C VAL A 177 32.42 11.81 -3.80
N LEU A 178 31.71 10.77 -4.27
CA LEU A 178 30.85 10.86 -5.44
C LEU A 178 29.68 11.83 -5.25
N THR A 179 29.21 12.03 -4.03
CA THR A 179 28.04 12.87 -3.73
C THR A 179 28.39 14.24 -3.15
N GLY A 180 29.66 14.65 -3.23
CA GLY A 180 30.11 15.98 -2.82
C GLY A 180 29.96 16.24 -1.31
N ALA A 181 30.33 15.29 -0.47
CA ALA A 181 30.40 15.36 1.00
C ALA A 181 29.08 15.62 1.77
N ASN A 182 27.93 15.46 1.13
CA ASN A 182 26.62 15.52 1.79
C ASN A 182 25.78 14.24 1.59
N PRO A 183 26.26 13.05 1.97
CA PRO A 183 25.36 11.90 2.01
C PRO A 183 24.29 12.16 3.08
N LYS A 184 23.02 12.09 2.70
CA LYS A 184 21.95 12.10 3.69
C LYS A 184 21.98 10.76 4.42
N ILE A 185 22.40 10.79 5.69
CA ILE A 185 22.41 9.63 6.56
C ILE A 185 20.95 9.24 6.83
N ALA A 186 20.52 8.13 6.28
CA ALA A 186 19.22 7.55 6.58
C ALA A 186 19.37 6.66 7.82
N ASN A 187 18.99 7.17 8.99
CA ASN A 187 19.00 6.41 10.24
C ASN A 187 17.85 5.41 10.27
N TYR A 188 18.12 4.15 9.98
CA TYR A 188 17.16 3.05 10.11
C TYR A 188 17.16 2.52 11.54
N PRO A 189 16.03 2.51 12.27
CA PRO A 189 15.99 2.16 13.69
C PRO A 189 16.26 0.70 14.03
N PHE A 190 16.39 -0.16 13.01
CA PHE A 190 16.62 -1.60 13.18
C PHE A 190 17.87 -2.09 12.45
N THR A 191 18.69 -1.19 11.93
CA THR A 191 20.01 -1.50 11.40
C THR A 191 21.05 -0.94 12.34
N THR A 192 21.95 -1.77 12.80
CA THR A 192 23.20 -1.33 13.44
C THR A 192 24.08 -0.55 12.43
N LEU A 193 23.73 -0.62 11.14
CA LEU A 193 24.42 0.01 10.02
C LEU A 193 23.38 0.84 9.23
N THR A 194 23.52 2.14 9.23
CA THR A 194 22.68 3.08 8.48
C THR A 194 23.10 3.12 7.02
N PRO A 195 22.20 2.82 6.04
CA PRO A 195 22.56 3.01 4.65
C PRO A 195 22.72 4.48 4.35
N ASN A 196 23.78 4.81 3.68
CA ASN A 196 24.03 6.14 3.19
C ASN A 196 23.49 6.25 1.77
N LEU A 197 22.67 7.26 1.54
CA LEU A 197 22.16 7.62 0.21
C LEU A 197 22.76 8.96 -0.20
N GLY A 198 23.10 9.06 -1.48
CA GLY A 198 23.58 10.31 -2.02
C GLY A 198 23.18 10.50 -3.47
N VAL A 199 23.18 11.75 -3.94
CA VAL A 199 22.95 12.09 -5.33
C VAL A 199 24.29 12.48 -5.94
N CYS A 200 24.67 11.81 -7.01
CA CYS A 200 25.86 12.11 -7.82
C CYS A 200 25.43 12.94 -9.03
N TYR A 201 26.14 14.03 -9.28
CA TYR A 201 25.93 14.89 -10.44
C TYR A 201 27.09 14.69 -11.43
N VAL A 202 26.77 14.37 -12.69
CA VAL A 202 27.74 14.18 -13.75
C VAL A 202 27.26 14.93 -14.99
N ASP A 203 27.94 15.99 -15.35
CA ASP A 203 27.54 16.91 -16.41
C ASP A 203 26.10 17.43 -16.18
N GLU A 204 25.17 17.21 -17.10
CA GLU A 204 23.75 17.60 -16.95
C GLU A 204 22.88 16.50 -16.32
N ASN A 205 23.45 15.33 -15.99
CA ASN A 205 22.74 14.19 -15.46
C ASN A 205 22.95 14.05 -13.95
N SER A 206 21.97 13.45 -13.28
CA SER A 206 22.12 13.05 -11.88
C SER A 206 21.58 11.65 -11.67
N PHE A 207 22.17 10.91 -10.74
CA PHE A 207 21.70 9.60 -10.34
C PHE A 207 21.88 9.39 -8.83
N THR A 208 21.07 8.52 -8.28
CA THR A 208 21.10 8.20 -6.84
C THR A 208 21.99 6.98 -6.59
N VAL A 209 22.84 7.09 -5.57
CA VAL A 209 23.76 6.02 -5.14
C VAL A 209 23.42 5.61 -3.72
N ALA A 210 23.31 4.30 -3.47
CA ALA A 210 23.11 3.72 -2.14
C ALA A 210 24.32 2.87 -1.74
N ASP A 211 24.81 3.06 -0.51
CA ASP A 211 25.71 2.09 0.10
C ASP A 211 24.91 0.88 0.58
N ILE A 212 25.35 -0.32 0.22
CA ILE A 212 24.75 -1.59 0.62
C ILE A 212 25.58 -2.16 1.79
N PRO A 213 25.30 -1.78 3.06
CA PRO A 213 25.97 -2.36 4.21
C PRO A 213 25.44 -3.77 4.47
N GLY A 214 26.31 -4.65 4.96
CA GLY A 214 25.90 -5.95 5.53
C GLY A 214 26.06 -7.16 4.64
N LEU A 215 26.80 -7.05 3.53
CA LEU A 215 27.35 -8.22 2.86
C LEU A 215 28.50 -8.75 3.73
N ILE A 216 28.21 -9.66 4.65
CA ILE A 216 29.18 -10.33 5.55
C ILE A 216 28.90 -11.81 5.52
N GLU A 217 29.95 -12.64 5.55
CA GLU A 217 29.86 -14.10 5.70
C GLU A 217 28.84 -14.47 6.80
N GLY A 218 27.79 -15.24 6.45
CA GLY A 218 26.77 -15.71 7.38
C GLY A 218 25.49 -14.88 7.49
N ALA A 219 25.33 -13.77 6.80
CA ALA A 219 24.07 -12.99 6.81
C ALA A 219 22.89 -13.77 6.20
N ALA A 220 23.15 -14.74 5.34
CA ALA A 220 22.14 -15.62 4.74
C ALA A 220 21.65 -16.72 5.70
N ASP A 221 22.41 -17.07 6.74
CA ASP A 221 22.15 -18.24 7.57
C ASP A 221 21.35 -17.98 8.85
N GLY A 222 20.62 -16.88 8.98
CA GLY A 222 19.58 -16.84 9.99
C GLY A 222 19.56 -15.69 10.98
N ALA A 223 20.42 -14.71 10.91
CA ALA A 223 20.36 -13.55 11.84
C ALA A 223 19.46 -12.42 11.38
N GLY A 224 18.39 -12.66 10.62
CA GLY A 224 17.25 -11.73 10.39
C GLY A 224 17.54 -10.31 9.87
N LEU A 225 18.79 -9.85 9.93
CA LEU A 225 19.24 -8.50 9.61
C LEU A 225 19.58 -8.34 8.11
N GLY A 226 20.19 -9.34 7.46
CA GLY A 226 20.59 -9.30 6.06
C GLY A 226 19.40 -9.22 5.09
N HIS A 227 18.39 -10.07 5.27
CA HIS A 227 17.19 -10.11 4.41
C HIS A 227 16.33 -8.82 4.42
N ARG A 228 16.34 -8.06 5.51
CA ARG A 228 15.61 -6.79 5.59
C ARG A 228 16.29 -5.68 4.83
N PHE A 229 17.61 -5.73 4.79
CA PHE A 229 18.42 -4.70 4.16
C PHE A 229 18.52 -4.85 2.64
N LEU A 230 18.63 -6.10 2.17
CA LEU A 230 18.80 -6.40 0.74
C LEU A 230 17.55 -6.06 -0.10
N ARG A 231 16.39 -5.86 0.52
CA ARG A 231 15.17 -5.35 -0.16
C ARG A 231 15.33 -3.97 -0.80
N HIS A 232 16.35 -3.21 -0.41
CA HIS A 232 16.64 -1.91 -1.01
C HIS A 232 17.38 -2.03 -2.35
N ILE A 233 17.96 -3.19 -2.64
CA ILE A 233 18.68 -3.49 -3.88
C ILE A 233 17.73 -3.89 -5.00
N ASP A 234 16.52 -4.36 -4.71
CA ASP A 234 15.56 -4.89 -5.69
C ASP A 234 15.21 -3.91 -6.83
N ARG A 235 15.55 -2.63 -6.68
CA ARG A 235 15.31 -1.60 -7.70
C ARG A 235 16.58 -0.90 -8.20
N THR A 236 17.77 -1.39 -7.85
CA THR A 236 19.00 -0.85 -8.40
C THR A 236 19.15 -1.27 -9.86
N ARG A 237 19.56 -0.32 -10.70
CA ARG A 237 19.76 -0.54 -12.14
C ARG A 237 21.18 -0.95 -12.47
N ILE A 238 22.14 -0.58 -11.62
CA ILE A 238 23.57 -0.91 -11.74
C ILE A 238 24.10 -1.26 -10.36
N ILE A 239 24.93 -2.28 -10.28
CA ILE A 239 25.72 -2.61 -9.09
C ILE A 239 27.16 -2.18 -9.35
N VAL A 240 27.73 -1.36 -8.47
CA VAL A 240 29.15 -1.06 -8.43
C VAL A 240 29.79 -1.92 -7.36
N HIS A 241 30.54 -2.92 -7.78
CA HIS A 241 31.25 -3.82 -6.90
C HIS A 241 32.59 -3.19 -6.49
N VAL A 242 32.69 -2.75 -5.25
CA VAL A 242 33.89 -2.09 -4.70
C VAL A 242 34.80 -3.15 -4.08
N VAL A 243 36.00 -3.33 -4.65
CA VAL A 243 37.00 -4.29 -4.22
C VAL A 243 38.23 -3.55 -3.69
N ASP A 244 38.68 -3.92 -2.49
CA ASP A 244 39.95 -3.41 -1.92
C ASP A 244 41.12 -4.16 -2.52
N ILE A 245 41.90 -3.50 -3.40
CA ILE A 245 43.07 -4.12 -4.04
C ILE A 245 44.34 -4.03 -3.15
N SER A 246 44.29 -3.25 -2.08
CA SER A 246 45.43 -3.10 -1.15
C SER A 246 45.53 -4.24 -0.12
N THR A 247 44.53 -5.10 -0.07
CA THR A 247 44.49 -6.22 0.91
C THR A 247 45.68 -7.16 0.76
N ASP A 248 46.13 -7.74 1.88
CA ASP A 248 47.14 -8.80 1.89
C ASP A 248 46.58 -10.15 1.41
N GLY A 249 45.24 -10.26 1.33
CA GLY A 249 44.53 -11.42 0.80
C GLY A 249 44.45 -11.45 -0.72
N ASP A 250 43.66 -12.40 -1.23
CA ASP A 250 43.32 -12.52 -2.66
C ASP A 250 42.05 -11.73 -2.97
N ALA A 251 42.22 -10.54 -3.59
CA ALA A 251 41.11 -9.67 -3.99
C ALA A 251 40.10 -10.34 -4.94
N VAL A 252 40.51 -11.37 -5.67
CA VAL A 252 39.61 -12.15 -6.52
C VAL A 252 38.66 -12.99 -5.67
N LYS A 253 39.14 -13.59 -4.57
CA LYS A 253 38.29 -14.32 -3.64
C LYS A 253 37.28 -13.38 -2.97
N ASP A 254 37.70 -12.18 -2.59
CA ASP A 254 36.82 -11.18 -2.01
C ASP A 254 35.69 -10.79 -2.99
N TYR A 255 36.01 -10.65 -4.27
CA TYR A 255 35.04 -10.44 -5.33
C TYR A 255 34.05 -11.60 -5.47
N GLU A 256 34.55 -12.84 -5.46
CA GLU A 256 33.72 -14.04 -5.57
C GLU A 256 32.79 -14.23 -4.36
N ILE A 257 33.25 -13.93 -3.15
CA ILE A 257 32.44 -14.02 -1.91
C ILE A 257 31.21 -13.11 -2.06
N VAL A 258 31.41 -11.85 -2.43
CA VAL A 258 30.32 -10.88 -2.58
C VAL A 258 29.34 -11.28 -3.68
N ASN A 259 29.82 -11.77 -4.83
CA ASN A 259 28.96 -12.24 -5.91
C ASN A 259 28.12 -13.46 -5.47
N ASN A 260 28.72 -14.40 -4.74
CA ASN A 260 28.01 -15.54 -4.22
C ASN A 260 26.93 -15.13 -3.21
N GLU A 261 27.17 -14.10 -2.41
CA GLU A 261 26.21 -13.59 -1.45
C GLU A 261 25.04 -12.88 -2.16
N LEU A 262 25.30 -12.05 -3.17
CA LEU A 262 24.29 -11.46 -4.03
C LEU A 262 23.42 -12.53 -4.71
N PHE A 263 24.04 -13.58 -5.24
CA PHE A 263 23.33 -14.70 -5.87
C PHE A 263 22.43 -15.45 -4.90
N ARG A 264 22.90 -15.72 -3.68
CA ARG A 264 22.11 -16.40 -2.64
C ARG A 264 20.92 -15.60 -2.20
N TYR A 265 21.03 -14.26 -2.20
CA TYR A 265 19.96 -13.38 -1.83
C TYR A 265 18.86 -13.32 -2.87
N ASN A 266 19.18 -12.92 -4.11
CA ASN A 266 18.26 -12.87 -5.24
C ASN A 266 19.01 -13.15 -6.55
N LYS A 267 18.61 -14.22 -7.25
CA LYS A 267 19.21 -14.60 -8.53
C LYS A 267 19.06 -13.51 -9.60
N GLU A 268 17.98 -12.72 -9.54
CA GLU A 268 17.72 -11.62 -10.48
C GLU A 268 18.77 -10.51 -10.40
N LEU A 269 19.45 -10.36 -9.26
CA LEU A 269 20.55 -9.39 -9.12
C LEU A 269 21.76 -9.72 -9.96
N MET A 270 21.89 -10.97 -10.40
CA MET A 270 22.97 -11.37 -11.31
C MET A 270 22.74 -10.88 -12.74
N ASP A 271 21.50 -10.56 -13.10
CA ASP A 271 21.13 -9.99 -14.40
C ASP A 271 21.30 -8.46 -14.42
N VAL A 272 21.48 -7.84 -13.25
CA VAL A 272 21.77 -6.41 -13.14
C VAL A 272 23.20 -6.15 -13.61
N PRO A 273 23.44 -5.16 -14.52
CA PRO A 273 24.76 -4.79 -14.94
C PRO A 273 25.68 -4.43 -13.78
N GLN A 274 26.88 -5.03 -13.77
CA GLN A 274 27.89 -4.79 -12.73
C GLN A 274 29.08 -4.02 -13.30
N LEU A 275 29.55 -3.01 -12.57
CA LEU A 275 30.82 -2.33 -12.78
C LEU A 275 31.75 -2.64 -11.60
N ILE A 276 33.02 -2.90 -11.86
CA ILE A 276 33.99 -3.28 -10.83
C ILE A 276 34.88 -2.05 -10.55
N ALA A 277 34.87 -1.60 -9.31
CA ALA A 277 35.70 -0.50 -8.82
C ALA A 277 36.82 -1.07 -7.94
N LEU A 278 38.04 -1.15 -8.50
CA LEU A 278 39.24 -1.49 -7.71
C LEU A 278 39.65 -0.26 -6.93
N ASN A 279 39.35 -0.28 -5.64
CA ASN A 279 39.63 0.85 -4.75
C ASN A 279 40.98 0.70 -4.04
N LYS A 280 41.49 1.82 -3.52
CA LYS A 280 42.76 1.96 -2.80
C LYS A 280 43.99 1.65 -3.68
N ILE A 281 43.94 2.03 -4.96
CA ILE A 281 45.08 1.89 -5.88
C ILE A 281 46.32 2.65 -5.44
N ASP A 282 46.14 3.68 -4.63
CA ASP A 282 47.22 4.47 -4.03
C ASP A 282 48.11 3.67 -3.08
N CYS A 283 47.62 2.59 -2.50
CA CYS A 283 48.35 1.70 -1.61
C CYS A 283 48.61 0.31 -2.22
N ALA A 284 48.22 0.08 -3.48
CA ALA A 284 48.26 -1.23 -4.08
C ALA A 284 49.51 -1.46 -4.97
N ASP A 285 49.93 -2.71 -5.04
CA ASP A 285 50.96 -3.15 -5.95
C ASP A 285 50.39 -3.28 -7.39
N LYS A 286 51.13 -2.79 -8.39
CA LYS A 286 50.73 -2.86 -9.80
C LYS A 286 50.58 -4.31 -10.31
N ASP A 287 51.31 -5.23 -9.74
CA ASP A 287 51.21 -6.64 -10.11
C ASP A 287 49.93 -7.29 -9.61
N LYS A 288 49.41 -6.90 -8.44
CA LYS A 288 48.09 -7.32 -7.96
C LYS A 288 46.96 -6.83 -8.88
N ILE A 289 47.03 -5.59 -9.37
CA ILE A 289 46.07 -5.04 -10.32
C ILE A 289 46.07 -5.83 -11.64
N LYS A 290 47.24 -6.19 -12.15
CA LYS A 290 47.39 -6.99 -13.39
C LYS A 290 46.80 -8.40 -13.19
N ASP A 291 47.14 -9.04 -12.08
CA ASP A 291 46.62 -10.39 -11.75
C ASP A 291 45.10 -10.39 -11.66
N PHE A 292 44.51 -9.40 -10.96
CA PHE A 292 43.06 -9.25 -10.87
C PHE A 292 42.40 -9.11 -12.24
N ARG A 293 42.96 -8.23 -13.11
CA ARG A 293 42.46 -8.03 -14.48
C ARG A 293 42.58 -9.27 -15.35
N ALA A 294 43.56 -10.12 -15.10
CA ALA A 294 43.74 -11.36 -15.84
C ALA A 294 42.71 -12.44 -15.45
N ARG A 295 42.28 -12.43 -14.20
CA ARG A 295 41.38 -13.45 -13.62
C ARG A 295 39.91 -13.06 -13.65
N VAL A 296 39.59 -11.77 -13.54
CA VAL A 296 38.21 -11.27 -13.47
C VAL A 296 37.83 -10.56 -14.78
N LYS A 297 36.73 -11.03 -15.39
CA LYS A 297 36.17 -10.42 -16.61
C LYS A 297 35.13 -9.40 -16.26
N GLY A 298 35.15 -8.22 -16.90
CA GLY A 298 34.17 -7.17 -16.70
C GLY A 298 34.73 -5.77 -16.95
N GLU A 299 33.91 -4.77 -16.75
CA GLU A 299 34.31 -3.36 -16.82
C GLU A 299 34.98 -2.95 -15.49
N ILE A 300 36.31 -2.87 -15.48
CA ILE A 300 37.12 -2.61 -14.29
C ILE A 300 37.64 -1.17 -14.30
N TYR A 301 37.34 -0.43 -13.24
CA TYR A 301 37.79 0.95 -13.01
C TYR A 301 38.72 0.98 -11.79
N GLU A 302 39.92 1.52 -12.01
CA GLU A 302 40.92 1.72 -10.97
C GLU A 302 40.67 3.07 -10.29
N ILE A 303 40.37 3.04 -8.98
CA ILE A 303 40.00 4.24 -8.23
C ILE A 303 40.72 4.35 -6.89
N SER A 304 40.81 5.56 -6.39
CA SER A 304 41.16 5.82 -5.00
C SER A 304 40.18 6.83 -4.41
N GLY A 305 39.45 6.40 -3.39
CA GLY A 305 38.54 7.27 -2.65
C GLY A 305 39.27 8.35 -1.84
N VAL A 306 40.59 8.21 -1.58
CA VAL A 306 41.40 9.16 -0.84
C VAL A 306 42.03 10.20 -1.77
N THR A 307 42.64 9.76 -2.86
CA THR A 307 43.30 10.64 -3.85
C THR A 307 42.38 11.19 -4.92
N HIS A 308 41.12 10.73 -4.94
CA HIS A 308 40.09 11.04 -5.95
C HIS A 308 40.47 10.59 -7.38
N SER A 309 41.52 9.78 -7.52
CA SER A 309 41.94 9.26 -8.83
C SER A 309 40.91 8.28 -9.41
N GLY A 310 40.62 8.36 -10.71
CA GLY A 310 39.72 7.48 -11.43
C GLY A 310 38.21 7.66 -11.18
N LEU A 311 37.80 8.52 -10.24
CA LEU A 311 36.39 8.70 -9.87
C LEU A 311 35.56 9.32 -11.00
N ASP A 312 36.10 10.30 -11.73
CA ASP A 312 35.42 10.90 -12.88
C ASP A 312 35.17 9.88 -13.99
N ALA A 313 36.12 8.95 -14.22
CA ALA A 313 35.95 7.90 -15.20
C ALA A 313 34.85 6.92 -14.81
N LEU A 314 34.79 6.54 -13.52
CA LEU A 314 33.75 5.68 -12.95
C LEU A 314 32.38 6.35 -13.02
N SER A 315 32.23 7.59 -12.56
CA SER A 315 30.97 8.32 -12.54
C SER A 315 30.39 8.54 -13.94
N ARG A 316 31.22 8.88 -14.92
CA ARG A 316 30.82 8.98 -16.34
C ARG A 316 30.45 7.63 -16.95
N ALA A 317 31.11 6.55 -16.55
CA ALA A 317 30.75 5.19 -17.00
C ALA A 317 29.38 4.80 -16.44
N ILE A 318 29.11 5.05 -15.16
CA ILE A 318 27.82 4.83 -14.54
C ILE A 318 26.74 5.62 -15.28
N SER A 319 26.93 6.94 -15.46
CA SER A 319 25.97 7.81 -16.16
C SER A 319 25.65 7.31 -17.57
N ARG A 320 26.69 6.95 -18.36
CA ARG A 320 26.52 6.39 -19.70
C ARG A 320 25.76 5.06 -19.69
N ARG A 321 26.07 4.18 -18.72
CA ARG A 321 25.40 2.89 -18.63
C ARG A 321 23.93 3.07 -18.23
N LEU A 322 23.62 3.94 -17.28
CA LEU A 322 22.25 4.28 -16.89
C LEU A 322 21.42 4.84 -18.04
N ALA A 323 22.03 5.63 -18.92
CA ALA A 323 21.35 6.17 -20.10
C ALA A 323 20.97 5.09 -21.13
N THR A 324 21.69 3.95 -21.17
CA THR A 324 21.38 2.83 -22.07
C THR A 324 20.39 1.83 -21.49
N LEU A 325 20.16 1.85 -20.17
CA LEU A 325 19.23 0.95 -19.50
C LEU A 325 17.80 1.52 -19.54
N PRO A 326 16.78 0.64 -19.59
CA PRO A 326 15.41 1.09 -19.49
C PRO A 326 15.20 1.87 -18.18
N PRO A 327 14.30 2.86 -18.16
CA PRO A 327 13.96 3.53 -16.91
C PRO A 327 13.46 2.50 -15.88
N PRO A 328 13.61 2.77 -14.57
CA PRO A 328 13.10 1.87 -13.55
C PRO A 328 11.60 1.66 -13.77
N SER A 329 11.14 0.42 -13.60
CA SER A 329 9.74 0.02 -13.73
C SER A 329 9.08 -0.21 -12.36
N PRO A 330 7.78 0.00 -12.25
CA PRO A 330 7.04 -0.44 -11.08
C PRO A 330 7.13 -1.97 -10.93
N ILE A 331 6.85 -2.46 -9.73
CA ILE A 331 6.78 -3.90 -9.47
C ILE A 331 5.59 -4.46 -10.24
N GLU A 332 5.78 -5.54 -10.99
CA GLU A 332 4.69 -6.31 -11.55
C GLU A 332 3.99 -7.06 -10.40
N PHE A 333 2.69 -6.87 -10.26
CA PHE A 333 1.87 -7.56 -9.28
C PHE A 333 0.48 -7.82 -9.84
N GLU A 334 -0.14 -8.89 -9.36
CA GLU A 334 -1.56 -9.10 -9.65
C GLU A 334 -2.38 -8.00 -8.96
N PRO A 335 -3.32 -7.35 -9.65
CA PRO A 335 -4.14 -6.32 -9.05
C PRO A 335 -4.84 -6.85 -7.80
N PHE A 336 -4.61 -6.20 -6.65
CA PHE A 336 -5.32 -6.52 -5.44
C PHE A 336 -6.79 -6.15 -5.60
N ALA A 337 -7.62 -7.14 -5.80
CA ALA A 337 -9.05 -6.98 -5.62
C ALA A 337 -9.39 -7.40 -4.19
N TYR A 338 -9.85 -6.46 -3.33
CA TYR A 338 -10.74 -6.88 -2.26
C TYR A 338 -11.84 -7.68 -2.94
N GLU A 339 -12.09 -8.92 -2.51
CA GLU A 339 -13.17 -9.72 -3.10
C GLU A 339 -14.36 -8.79 -3.30
N GLU A 340 -14.65 -8.46 -4.55
CA GLU A 340 -15.92 -7.86 -4.93
C GLU A 340 -16.95 -8.95 -4.67
N VAL A 341 -17.39 -9.03 -3.42
CA VAL A 341 -18.52 -9.88 -3.10
C VAL A 341 -19.65 -9.37 -3.95
N ASP A 342 -20.17 -10.21 -4.84
CA ASP A 342 -21.32 -9.84 -5.68
C ASP A 342 -22.35 -9.15 -4.79
N PRO A 343 -22.66 -7.86 -5.03
CA PRO A 343 -23.56 -7.10 -4.19
C PRO A 343 -24.96 -7.71 -4.12
N ASN A 344 -25.29 -8.64 -5.03
CA ASN A 344 -26.55 -9.38 -5.06
C ASN A 344 -26.40 -10.80 -4.48
N SER A 345 -25.23 -11.20 -4.01
CA SER A 345 -25.01 -12.52 -3.45
C SER A 345 -25.77 -12.71 -2.13
N TYR A 346 -26.41 -13.87 -1.99
CA TYR A 346 -26.98 -14.34 -0.74
C TYR A 346 -26.78 -15.85 -0.60
N ALA A 347 -26.76 -16.32 0.65
CA ALA A 347 -26.74 -17.74 0.98
C ALA A 347 -27.79 -18.04 2.06
N ILE A 348 -28.35 -19.23 1.97
CA ILE A 348 -29.31 -19.74 2.94
C ILE A 348 -28.68 -20.99 3.55
N SER A 349 -28.50 -20.98 4.87
CA SER A 349 -28.05 -22.15 5.63
C SER A 349 -29.04 -22.46 6.75
N ARG A 350 -28.94 -23.64 7.33
CA ARG A 350 -29.77 -24.04 8.47
C ARG A 350 -28.85 -24.19 9.69
N ALA A 351 -29.19 -23.48 10.77
CA ALA A 351 -28.48 -23.59 12.02
C ALA A 351 -28.88 -24.88 12.78
N ASP A 352 -28.07 -25.25 13.78
CA ASP A 352 -28.28 -26.47 14.58
C ASP A 352 -29.62 -26.46 15.35
N ASP A 353 -30.14 -25.29 15.66
CA ASP A 353 -31.44 -25.04 16.29
C ASP A 353 -32.61 -25.10 15.32
N GLY A 354 -32.34 -25.35 14.03
CA GLY A 354 -33.34 -25.46 12.96
C GLY A 354 -33.72 -24.14 12.29
N ALA A 355 -33.21 -22.99 12.78
CA ALA A 355 -33.46 -21.67 12.19
C ALA A 355 -32.81 -21.54 10.81
N TYR A 356 -33.46 -20.82 9.90
CA TYR A 356 -32.87 -20.47 8.60
C TYR A 356 -31.99 -19.22 8.75
N VAL A 357 -30.70 -19.34 8.44
CA VAL A 357 -29.74 -18.23 8.49
C VAL A 357 -29.57 -17.67 7.09
N LEU A 358 -29.88 -16.40 6.94
CA LEU A 358 -29.64 -15.63 5.71
C LEU A 358 -28.32 -14.84 5.84
N SER A 359 -27.42 -15.04 4.91
CA SER A 359 -26.13 -14.37 4.85
C SER A 359 -25.82 -13.90 3.41
N GLY A 360 -24.76 -13.12 3.26
CA GLY A 360 -24.30 -12.61 1.98
C GLY A 360 -24.46 -11.10 1.82
N ALA A 361 -23.74 -10.52 0.85
CA ALA A 361 -23.58 -9.08 0.73
C ALA A 361 -24.92 -8.33 0.58
N MET A 362 -25.86 -8.89 -0.21
CA MET A 362 -27.16 -8.27 -0.39
C MET A 362 -27.96 -8.22 0.93
N ILE A 363 -27.97 -9.31 1.67
CA ILE A 363 -28.71 -9.43 2.92
C ILE A 363 -28.12 -8.53 3.99
N GLU A 364 -26.80 -8.60 4.16
CA GLU A 364 -26.08 -7.78 5.16
C GLU A 364 -26.23 -6.29 4.88
N LYS A 365 -26.05 -5.89 3.61
CA LYS A 365 -26.21 -4.49 3.22
C LYS A 365 -27.64 -4.02 3.49
N LEU A 366 -28.64 -4.80 3.10
CA LEU A 366 -30.05 -4.46 3.29
C LEU A 366 -30.40 -4.40 4.78
N ALA A 367 -29.97 -5.37 5.58
CA ALA A 367 -30.25 -5.40 7.02
C ALA A 367 -29.60 -4.24 7.78
N ARG A 368 -28.40 -3.81 7.36
CA ARG A 368 -27.70 -2.66 8.00
C ARG A 368 -28.24 -1.31 7.58
N THR A 369 -28.86 -1.20 6.38
CA THR A 369 -29.36 0.07 5.84
C THR A 369 -30.83 0.32 6.14
N VAL A 370 -31.55 -0.65 6.71
CA VAL A 370 -32.97 -0.57 7.02
C VAL A 370 -33.18 -0.65 8.54
N VAL A 371 -34.13 0.12 9.07
CA VAL A 371 -34.54 0.05 10.47
C VAL A 371 -35.57 -1.07 10.62
N LEU A 372 -35.16 -2.23 11.14
CA LEU A 372 -35.98 -3.44 11.19
C LEU A 372 -37.11 -3.39 12.22
N ASP A 373 -37.01 -2.53 13.24
CA ASP A 373 -38.02 -2.31 14.28
C ASP A 373 -39.20 -1.46 13.79
N ASP A 374 -39.04 -0.78 12.64
CA ASP A 374 -40.12 0.03 12.07
C ASP A 374 -40.93 -0.78 11.06
N ARG A 375 -42.22 -0.81 11.17
CA ARG A 375 -43.14 -1.62 10.35
C ARG A 375 -43.01 -1.30 8.84
N ASP A 376 -42.95 -0.03 8.50
CA ASP A 376 -42.86 0.40 7.08
C ASP A 376 -41.50 0.07 6.48
N SER A 377 -40.45 0.22 7.27
CA SER A 377 -39.07 -0.15 6.93
C SER A 377 -38.95 -1.66 6.76
N PHE A 378 -39.57 -2.45 7.64
CA PHE A 378 -39.61 -3.91 7.57
C PHE A 378 -40.35 -4.40 6.31
N MET A 379 -41.51 -3.80 5.97
CA MET A 379 -42.21 -4.13 4.73
C MET A 379 -41.38 -3.79 3.47
N TYR A 380 -40.58 -2.72 3.51
CA TYR A 380 -39.63 -2.41 2.44
C TYR A 380 -38.56 -3.49 2.35
N PHE A 381 -38.01 -3.92 3.51
CA PHE A 381 -37.01 -4.99 3.59
C PHE A 381 -37.55 -6.29 2.98
N GLN A 382 -38.73 -6.75 3.39
CA GLN A 382 -39.38 -7.96 2.84
C GLN A 382 -39.54 -7.87 1.32
N ARG A 383 -40.04 -6.74 0.82
CA ARG A 383 -40.17 -6.54 -0.63
C ARG A 383 -38.85 -6.63 -1.38
N ARG A 384 -37.77 -6.14 -0.79
CA ARG A 384 -36.43 -6.23 -1.38
C ARG A 384 -35.91 -7.66 -1.41
N LEU A 385 -36.20 -8.46 -0.38
CA LEU A 385 -35.92 -9.90 -0.37
C LEU A 385 -36.72 -10.64 -1.45
N ASP A 386 -37.99 -10.29 -1.64
CA ASP A 386 -38.82 -10.86 -2.70
C ASP A 386 -38.27 -10.57 -4.09
N VAL A 387 -37.96 -9.31 -4.38
CA VAL A 387 -37.40 -8.89 -5.67
C VAL A 387 -36.02 -9.54 -5.89
N GLY A 388 -35.21 -9.69 -4.84
CA GLY A 388 -33.92 -10.37 -4.88
C GLY A 388 -34.01 -11.92 -5.00
N GLY A 389 -35.24 -12.49 -4.97
CA GLY A 389 -35.46 -13.93 -5.13
C GLY A 389 -35.20 -14.75 -3.86
N VAL A 390 -34.86 -14.11 -2.73
CA VAL A 390 -34.55 -14.79 -1.46
C VAL A 390 -35.75 -15.55 -0.92
N THR A 391 -36.95 -14.96 -0.97
CA THR A 391 -38.19 -15.61 -0.52
C THR A 391 -38.49 -16.86 -1.33
N LYS A 392 -38.27 -16.83 -2.66
CA LYS A 392 -38.40 -18.02 -3.49
C LYS A 392 -37.39 -19.11 -3.12
N ALA A 393 -36.17 -18.71 -2.80
CA ALA A 393 -35.13 -19.65 -2.39
C ALA A 393 -35.45 -20.28 -1.01
N LEU A 394 -35.95 -19.50 -0.05
CA LEU A 394 -36.45 -20.01 1.24
C LEU A 394 -37.57 -21.02 1.08
N LYS A 395 -38.56 -20.74 0.22
CA LYS A 395 -39.63 -21.69 -0.08
C LYS A 395 -39.11 -23.00 -0.70
N LYS A 396 -38.08 -22.91 -1.58
CA LYS A 396 -37.40 -24.09 -2.13
C LYS A 396 -36.62 -24.87 -1.06
N ALA A 397 -36.05 -24.18 -0.07
CA ALA A 397 -35.36 -24.77 1.08
C ALA A 397 -36.32 -25.41 2.10
N GLY A 398 -37.67 -25.27 1.89
CA GLY A 398 -38.70 -25.94 2.68
C GLY A 398 -39.14 -25.18 3.93
N ILE A 399 -39.00 -23.86 3.97
CA ILE A 399 -39.47 -23.03 5.07
C ILE A 399 -41.00 -23.09 5.22
N LYS A 400 -41.48 -23.13 6.44
CA LYS A 400 -42.91 -23.16 6.78
C LYS A 400 -43.27 -21.97 7.66
N SER A 401 -44.58 -21.60 7.65
CA SER A 401 -45.06 -20.56 8.56
C SER A 401 -44.81 -20.96 10.04
N GLY A 402 -44.20 -20.06 10.77
CA GLY A 402 -43.76 -20.29 12.14
C GLY A 402 -42.25 -20.60 12.29
N ASP A 403 -41.55 -20.92 11.18
CA ASP A 403 -40.10 -21.15 11.23
C ASP A 403 -39.32 -19.83 11.50
N LEU A 404 -38.20 -19.96 12.20
CA LEU A 404 -37.30 -18.82 12.51
C LEU A 404 -36.36 -18.54 11.37
N VAL A 405 -36.23 -17.25 11.04
CA VAL A 405 -35.25 -16.72 10.09
C VAL A 405 -34.32 -15.78 10.82
N ARG A 406 -33.02 -16.06 10.78
CA ARG A 406 -31.98 -15.25 11.40
C ARG A 406 -31.20 -14.46 10.36
N ILE A 407 -31.07 -13.15 10.60
CA ILE A 407 -30.33 -12.23 9.74
C ILE A 407 -29.45 -11.37 10.66
N LEU A 408 -28.12 -11.50 10.55
CA LEU A 408 -27.16 -10.93 11.49
C LEU A 408 -27.55 -11.29 12.93
N ASP A 409 -27.79 -10.26 13.78
CA ASP A 409 -28.16 -10.41 15.18
C ASP A 409 -29.69 -10.36 15.41
N THR A 410 -30.49 -10.38 14.33
CA THR A 410 -31.95 -10.23 14.42
C THR A 410 -32.65 -11.51 13.97
N GLU A 411 -33.68 -11.89 14.73
CA GLU A 411 -34.53 -13.06 14.46
C GLU A 411 -35.96 -12.64 14.09
N PHE A 412 -36.52 -13.31 13.10
CA PHE A 412 -37.88 -13.11 12.63
C PHE A 412 -38.60 -14.44 12.50
N THR A 413 -39.91 -14.43 12.77
CA THR A 413 -40.78 -15.57 12.44
C THR A 413 -41.27 -15.42 11.00
N TYR A 414 -41.09 -16.48 10.20
CA TYR A 414 -41.61 -16.51 8.83
C TYR A 414 -43.12 -16.68 8.87
N GLU A 415 -43.84 -15.77 8.22
CA GLU A 415 -45.27 -15.85 7.95
C GLU A 415 -45.50 -15.84 6.46
N GLU A 416 -46.40 -16.72 5.95
CA GLU A 416 -46.66 -16.89 4.53
C GLU A 416 -47.55 -15.77 3.93
#